data_d6848873178cb286a00d0a695e47a53a
#
_entry.id   d6848873178cb286a00d0a695e47a53a
#
_cell.length_a   1.000
_cell.length_b   1.000
_cell.length_c   1.000
_cell.angle_alpha   90.00
_cell.angle_beta   90.00
_cell.angle_gamma   90.00
#
_symmetry.space_group_name_H-M   'P 1'
#
loop_
_entity.id
_entity.type
_entity.pdbx_description
1 polymer ?
#
loop_
_entity_poly.entity_id
_entity_poly.type
_entity_poly.pdbx_seq_one_letter_code
_entity_poly.pdbx_strand_id
1 'polypeptide(L)'
;ALAFSSDYDAIEAMNFFFDKGIRVPDQISITGYDDSMYASMVRPKLTTVHQDVQKKAHIALKRLMKLIQGEELKELNIKSPVYLVKRDSVRE
;
A
#
# COMPACT_ATOMS: atom_id res chain seq x y z
N ALA A 1 11.10 -12.74 -5.32
CA ALA A 1 10.08 -11.89 -4.70
C ALA A 1 9.63 -10.81 -5.69
N LEU A 2 8.36 -10.45 -5.63
CA LEU A 2 7.79 -9.38 -6.45
C LEU A 2 7.14 -8.35 -5.54
N ALA A 3 7.45 -7.08 -5.77
CA ALA A 3 6.84 -5.95 -5.08
C ALA A 3 5.97 -5.16 -6.05
N PHE A 4 4.73 -4.89 -5.65
CA PHE A 4 3.76 -4.17 -6.47
C PHE A 4 3.46 -2.80 -5.88
N SER A 5 3.11 -1.86 -6.75
CA SER A 5 2.82 -0.49 -6.34
C SER A 5 1.42 -0.32 -5.74
N SER A 6 0.59 -1.36 -5.79
CA SER A 6 -0.73 -1.36 -5.16
C SER A 6 -1.11 -2.76 -4.70
N ASP A 7 -2.00 -2.84 -3.71
CA ASP A 7 -2.54 -4.12 -3.25
C ASP A 7 -3.36 -4.80 -4.33
N TYR A 8 -4.09 -4.02 -5.13
CA TYR A 8 -4.91 -4.56 -6.21
C TYR A 8 -4.06 -5.34 -7.22
N ASP A 9 -2.96 -4.75 -7.69
CA ASP A 9 -2.06 -5.40 -8.63
C ASP A 9 -1.39 -6.65 -8.02
N ALA A 10 -1.02 -6.56 -6.73
CA ALA A 10 -0.45 -7.70 -6.02
C ALA A 10 -1.44 -8.87 -5.94
N ILE A 11 -2.70 -8.58 -5.66
CA ILE A 11 -3.75 -9.61 -5.56
C ILE A 11 -4.02 -10.23 -6.93
N GLU A 12 -4.05 -9.45 -8.00
CA GLU A 12 -4.18 -9.98 -9.35
C GLU A 12 -3.03 -10.95 -9.69
N ALA A 13 -1.80 -10.58 -9.32
CA ALA A 13 -0.65 -11.44 -9.52
C ALA A 13 -0.77 -12.73 -8.69
N MET A 14 -1.24 -12.64 -7.45
CA MET A 14 -1.46 -13.81 -6.61
C MET A 14 -2.48 -14.77 -7.23
N ASN A 15 -3.56 -14.24 -7.78
CA ASN A 15 -4.56 -15.05 -8.46
C ASN A 15 -4.00 -15.72 -9.71
N PHE A 16 -3.21 -15.01 -10.47
CA PHE A 16 -2.51 -15.56 -11.65
C PHE A 16 -1.60 -16.74 -11.24
N PHE A 17 -0.80 -16.57 -10.20
CA PHE A 17 0.08 -17.63 -9.72
C PHE A 17 -0.71 -18.82 -9.18
N PHE A 18 -1.81 -18.58 -8.48
CA PHE A 18 -2.68 -19.64 -8.01
C PHE A 18 -3.21 -20.49 -9.17
N ASP A 19 -3.67 -19.84 -10.24
CA ASP A 19 -4.19 -20.54 -11.44
C ASP A 19 -3.10 -21.35 -12.14
N LYS A 20 -1.83 -20.93 -12.03
CA LYS A 20 -0.68 -21.64 -12.62
C LYS A 20 -0.07 -22.69 -11.69
N GLY A 21 -0.64 -22.88 -10.51
CA GLY A 21 -0.10 -23.84 -9.55
C GLY A 21 1.17 -23.37 -8.83
N ILE A 22 1.48 -22.10 -8.90
CA ILE A 22 2.64 -21.51 -8.20
C ILE A 22 2.19 -21.05 -6.82
N ARG A 23 2.90 -21.52 -5.79
CA ARG A 23 2.50 -21.25 -4.40
C ARG A 23 3.13 -19.96 -3.87
N VAL A 24 2.30 -19.13 -3.22
CA VAL A 24 2.70 -17.91 -2.51
C VAL A 24 2.50 -18.19 -1.02
N PRO A 25 3.47 -18.01 -0.14
CA PRO A 25 4.81 -17.48 -0.36
C PRO A 25 5.90 -18.53 -0.67
N ASP A 26 5.56 -19.81 -0.73
CA ASP A 26 6.56 -20.90 -0.77
C ASP A 26 7.51 -20.79 -1.96
N GLN A 27 6.97 -20.55 -3.14
CA GLN A 27 7.73 -20.45 -4.38
C GLN A 27 8.04 -19.02 -4.77
N ILE A 28 7.16 -18.08 -4.40
CA ILE A 28 7.35 -16.66 -4.68
C ILE A 28 6.72 -15.83 -3.57
N SER A 29 7.45 -14.82 -3.11
CA SER A 29 6.95 -13.85 -2.12
C SER A 29 6.40 -12.63 -2.86
N ILE A 30 5.26 -12.09 -2.37
CA ILE A 30 4.59 -10.95 -3.00
C ILE A 30 4.28 -9.90 -1.94
N THR A 31 4.55 -8.65 -2.28
CA THR A 31 4.19 -7.50 -1.44
C THR A 31 3.34 -6.51 -2.24
N GLY A 32 2.44 -5.83 -1.55
CA GLY A 32 1.63 -4.77 -2.11
C GLY A 32 1.99 -3.41 -1.53
N TYR A 33 1.11 -2.45 -1.74
CA TYR A 33 1.22 -1.10 -1.23
C TYR A 33 -0.18 -0.55 -0.99
N ASP A 34 -0.40 0.17 0.07
CA ASP A 34 -1.60 0.89 0.53
C ASP A 34 -2.25 0.32 1.79
N ASP A 35 -2.13 -0.99 2.04
CA ASP A 35 -2.84 -1.69 3.13
C ASP A 35 -4.36 -1.50 3.02
N SER A 36 -4.89 -1.81 1.84
CA SER A 36 -6.33 -1.78 1.60
C SER A 36 -7.04 -2.89 2.38
N MET A 37 -8.37 -2.78 2.49
CA MET A 37 -9.17 -3.81 3.15
C MET A 37 -8.96 -5.20 2.53
N TYR A 38 -8.65 -5.26 1.24
CA TYR A 38 -8.45 -6.53 0.54
C TYR A 38 -7.20 -7.28 0.99
N ALA A 39 -6.18 -6.56 1.49
CA ALA A 39 -4.93 -7.16 1.90
C ALA A 39 -5.11 -8.19 3.03
N SER A 40 -6.06 -7.98 3.92
CA SER A 40 -6.38 -8.91 5.00
C SER A 40 -7.46 -9.93 4.64
N MET A 41 -8.19 -9.72 3.54
CA MET A 41 -9.27 -10.58 3.09
C MET A 41 -8.81 -11.72 2.19
N VAL A 42 -7.69 -11.55 1.51
CA VAL A 42 -7.15 -12.58 0.59
C VAL A 42 -6.38 -13.65 1.34
N ARG A 43 -6.14 -14.78 0.65
CA ARG A 43 -5.31 -15.88 1.19
C ARG A 43 -4.23 -16.28 0.17
N PRO A 44 -2.96 -16.27 0.56
CA PRO A 44 -2.45 -15.82 1.87
C PRO A 44 -2.71 -14.32 2.08
N LYS A 45 -2.76 -13.89 3.34
CA LYS A 45 -2.93 -12.47 3.65
C LYS A 45 -1.72 -11.69 3.13
N LEU A 46 -1.99 -10.55 2.53
CA LEU A 46 -0.98 -9.79 1.79
C LEU A 46 -0.13 -8.92 2.71
N THR A 47 1.18 -9.13 2.67
CA THR A 47 2.16 -8.20 3.24
C THR A 47 2.18 -6.93 2.39
N THR A 48 2.05 -5.79 3.01
CA THR A 48 1.89 -4.52 2.31
C THR A 48 2.49 -3.37 3.10
N VAL A 49 2.55 -2.21 2.49
CA VAL A 49 2.98 -0.98 3.16
C VAL A 49 1.75 -0.16 3.50
N HIS A 50 1.57 0.14 4.78
CA HIS A 50 0.46 0.97 5.23
C HIS A 50 0.77 2.44 5.04
N GLN A 51 -0.16 3.16 4.43
CA GLN A 51 -0.17 4.61 4.40
C GLN A 51 -1.54 5.11 4.86
N ASP A 52 -1.55 6.17 5.63
CA ASP A 52 -2.80 6.77 6.08
C ASP A 52 -3.33 7.72 5.01
N VAL A 53 -4.15 7.19 4.12
CA VAL A 53 -4.71 7.94 2.98
C VAL A 53 -5.63 9.07 3.44
N GLN A 54 -6.41 8.85 4.50
CA GLN A 54 -7.30 9.87 5.05
C GLN A 54 -6.50 11.05 5.61
N LYS A 55 -5.44 10.77 6.35
CA LYS A 55 -4.56 11.80 6.89
C LYS A 55 -3.87 12.58 5.79
N LYS A 56 -3.38 11.90 4.74
CA LYS A 56 -2.79 12.56 3.58
C LYS A 56 -3.76 13.48 2.88
N ALA A 57 -4.99 13.01 2.64
CA ALA A 57 -6.03 13.80 1.99
C ALA A 57 -6.39 15.02 2.83
N HIS A 58 -6.51 14.86 4.14
CA HIS A 58 -6.82 15.95 5.06
C HIS A 58 -5.73 17.03 5.04
N ILE A 59 -4.47 16.62 5.12
CA ILE A 59 -3.33 17.53 5.07
C ILE A 59 -3.29 18.26 3.73
N ALA A 60 -3.46 17.54 2.62
CA ALA A 60 -3.42 18.12 1.29
C ALA A 60 -4.53 19.16 1.10
N LEU A 61 -5.76 18.83 1.52
CA LEU A 61 -6.89 19.76 1.43
C LEU A 61 -6.66 21.02 2.27
N LYS A 62 -6.20 20.84 3.50
CA LYS A 62 -5.95 21.94 4.42
C LYS A 62 -4.87 22.89 3.87
N ARG A 63 -3.81 22.35 3.30
CA ARG A 63 -2.74 23.14 2.68
C ARG A 63 -3.23 23.86 1.43
N LEU A 64 -4.03 23.21 0.60
CA LEU A 64 -4.62 23.83 -0.58
C LEU A 64 -5.52 25.02 -0.21
N MET A 65 -6.33 24.86 0.83
CA MET A 65 -7.19 25.96 1.32
C MET A 65 -6.37 27.14 1.80
N LYS A 66 -5.25 26.91 2.47
CA LYS A 66 -4.34 27.99 2.89
C LYS A 66 -3.76 28.74 1.68
N LEU A 67 -3.38 28.02 0.63
CA LEU A 67 -2.87 28.65 -0.60
C LEU A 67 -3.95 29.49 -1.28
N ILE A 68 -5.19 29.00 -1.32
CA ILE A 68 -6.32 29.74 -1.91
C ILE A 68 -6.58 31.04 -1.14
N GLN A 69 -6.40 31.03 0.17
CA GLN A 69 -6.57 32.21 1.04
C GLN A 69 -5.38 33.18 0.97
N GLY A 70 -4.36 32.86 0.19
CA GLY A 70 -3.18 33.69 0.02
C GLY A 70 -2.15 33.58 1.13
N GLU A 71 -2.26 32.56 1.98
CA GLU A 71 -1.29 32.31 3.04
C GLU A 71 -0.03 31.61 2.48
N GLU A 72 1.13 31.99 3.01
CA GLU A 72 2.36 31.28 2.69
C GLU A 72 2.46 29.99 3.48
N LEU A 73 2.91 28.92 2.81
CA LEU A 73 3.19 27.66 3.47
C LEU A 73 4.66 27.62 3.90
N LYS A 74 4.89 27.27 5.15
CA LYS A 74 6.24 27.13 5.69
C LYS A 74 6.99 25.96 5.06
N GLU A 75 6.26 24.92 4.67
CA GLU A 75 6.81 23.73 4.01
C GLU A 75 6.00 23.42 2.76
N LEU A 76 6.70 23.31 1.62
CA LEU A 76 6.06 22.95 0.36
C LEU A 76 5.89 21.45 0.21
N ASN A 77 6.74 20.66 0.88
CA ASN A 77 6.72 19.21 0.81
C ASN A 77 6.58 18.63 2.22
N ILE A 78 5.59 17.77 2.40
CA ILE A 78 5.40 17.02 3.65
C ILE A 78 5.55 15.54 3.34
N LYS A 79 6.40 14.87 4.09
CA LYS A 79 6.55 13.41 4.04
C LYS A 79 5.67 12.81 5.13
N SER A 80 4.73 11.94 4.72
CA SER A 80 3.93 11.18 5.66
C SER A 80 4.61 9.83 5.94
N PRO A 81 4.69 9.39 7.20
CA PRO A 81 5.31 8.11 7.50
C PRO A 81 4.49 6.95 6.94
N VAL A 82 5.19 5.93 6.48
CA VAL A 82 4.60 4.65 6.08
C VAL A 82 5.28 3.55 6.87
N TYR A 83 4.64 2.40 7.00
CA TYR A 83 5.25 1.26 7.68
C TYR A 83 4.85 -0.05 7.04
N LEU A 84 5.72 -1.05 7.16
CA LEU A 84 5.48 -2.38 6.63
C LEU A 84 4.52 -3.14 7.53
N VAL A 85 3.48 -3.70 6.94
CA VAL A 85 2.55 -4.63 7.61
C VAL A 85 2.86 -6.03 7.11
N LYS A 86 3.59 -6.79 7.91
CA LYS A 86 3.99 -8.14 7.56
C LYS A 86 2.83 -9.11 7.79
N ARG A 87 2.46 -9.84 6.74
CA ARG A 87 1.44 -10.88 6.80
C ARG A 87 2.02 -12.18 6.24
N ASP A 88 1.25 -12.90 5.44
CA ASP A 88 1.57 -14.27 5.07
C ASP A 88 2.13 -14.44 3.66
N SER A 89 2.12 -13.39 2.83
CA SER A 89 2.51 -13.46 1.42
C SER A 89 4.01 -13.40 1.19
N VAL A 90 4.79 -13.24 2.23
CA VAL A 90 6.25 -13.18 2.17
C VAL A 90 6.83 -14.33 2.98
N ARG A 91 7.75 -15.05 2.36
CA ARG A 91 8.48 -16.12 2.99
C ARG A 91 9.58 -15.57 3.90
N GLU A 92 9.64 -16.10 5.09
CA GLU A 92 10.72 -15.75 6.03
C GLU A 92 12.02 -16.50 5.71
#